data_956d250e4a197d23409f3d8be7e23859
#
_entry.id   956d250e4a197d23409f3d8be7e23859
#
_cell.length_a   1.000
_cell.length_b   1.000
_cell.length_c   1.000
_cell.angle_alpha   90.00
_cell.angle_beta   90.00
_cell.angle_gamma   90.00
#
_symmetry.space_group_name_H-M   'P 1'
#
loop_
_entity.id
_entity.type
_entity.pdbx_description
1 polymer ?
#
loop_
_entity_poly.entity_id
_entity_poly.type
_entity_poly.pdbx_seq_one_letter_code
_entity_poly.pdbx_strand_id
1 'polypeptide(L)'
;MFRALVVLLVALTASSIASAAAYGNHDPRRILVVAESAAGKRYGVDTTYLDTVMADLTAHAKSYPPAFDTPQDRQRATQDVRVLTGMLDRLVNGPDTSPELLVRAAHLHGIGHNLEIPGSAEKANGYFLRLLAAVPDEPRGNFMYGTFLAGVGKGREAIPYLDKALALGVVDAAYALGLTQLSIGEKDKAVLILQEYKRRKPGDPNIDRLIKAARSGSIEVQKHTR
;
A
#
# COMPACT_ATOMS: atom_id res chain seq x y z
N MET A 1 50.12 27.34 30.44
CA MET A 1 49.07 26.29 30.40
C MET A 1 47.79 26.94 29.95
N PHE A 2 47.51 26.91 28.62
CA PHE A 2 46.26 27.42 28.02
C PHE A 2 45.36 26.22 27.72
N ARG A 3 44.22 26.12 28.44
CA ARG A 3 43.16 25.16 28.14
C ARG A 3 42.29 25.76 27.02
N ALA A 4 42.34 25.16 25.84
CA ALA A 4 41.42 25.47 24.75
C ALA A 4 40.06 24.83 25.08
N LEU A 5 39.03 25.68 25.14
CA LEU A 5 37.63 25.28 25.30
C LEU A 5 37.09 24.97 23.91
N VAL A 6 36.89 23.68 23.60
CA VAL A 6 36.22 23.27 22.36
C VAL A 6 34.71 23.35 22.60
N VAL A 7 34.07 24.34 22.00
CA VAL A 7 32.61 24.47 21.96
C VAL A 7 32.11 23.59 20.83
N LEU A 8 31.50 22.46 21.19
CA LEU A 8 30.83 21.56 20.23
C LEU A 8 29.48 22.20 19.87
N LEU A 9 29.41 22.82 18.70
CA LEU A 9 28.16 23.35 18.15
C LEU A 9 27.34 22.17 17.59
N VAL A 10 26.41 21.64 18.38
CA VAL A 10 25.43 20.66 17.90
C VAL A 10 24.40 21.43 17.08
N ALA A 11 24.54 21.38 15.75
CA ALA A 11 23.50 21.86 14.84
C ALA A 11 22.30 20.90 14.97
N LEU A 12 21.28 21.29 15.73
CA LEU A 12 19.96 20.67 15.67
C LEU A 12 19.38 21.02 14.27
N THR A 13 19.53 20.10 13.33
CA THR A 13 18.67 20.11 12.14
C THR A 13 17.27 19.74 12.60
N ALA A 14 16.41 20.74 12.76
CA ALA A 14 14.98 20.52 12.89
C ALA A 14 14.48 19.87 11.60
N SER A 15 14.44 18.55 11.58
CA SER A 15 13.67 17.81 10.59
C SER A 15 12.23 18.26 10.79
N SER A 16 11.70 19.07 9.86
CA SER A 16 10.27 19.32 9.77
C SER A 16 9.61 17.95 9.59
N ILE A 17 9.09 17.40 10.67
CA ILE A 17 8.18 16.27 10.62
C ILE A 17 6.98 16.82 9.86
N ALA A 18 6.86 16.47 8.57
CA ALA A 18 5.62 16.69 7.86
C ALA A 18 4.55 15.96 8.67
N SER A 19 3.70 16.70 9.38
CA SER A 19 2.57 16.14 10.10
C SER A 19 1.73 15.42 9.07
N ALA A 20 1.56 14.12 9.23
CA ALA A 20 0.57 13.39 8.46
C ALA A 20 -0.79 13.99 8.82
N ALA A 21 -1.76 14.04 7.90
CA ALA A 21 -3.10 14.46 8.27
C ALA A 21 -3.64 13.51 9.35
N ALA A 22 -4.41 14.04 10.32
CA ALA A 22 -5.01 13.22 11.36
C ALA A 22 -5.94 12.17 10.72
N TYR A 23 -5.87 10.92 11.19
CA TYR A 23 -6.80 9.88 10.77
C TYR A 23 -8.24 10.24 11.15
N GLY A 24 -9.15 10.18 10.18
CA GLY A 24 -10.54 10.56 10.35
C GLY A 24 -11.29 9.75 11.40
N ASN A 25 -12.47 10.23 11.75
CA ASN A 25 -13.38 9.51 12.62
C ASN A 25 -14.44 8.81 11.77
N HIS A 26 -14.23 7.51 11.53
CA HIS A 26 -15.11 6.69 10.71
C HIS A 26 -15.97 5.76 11.56
N ASP A 27 -17.20 5.47 11.09
CA ASP A 27 -17.97 4.33 11.59
C ASP A 27 -17.98 3.24 10.52
N PRO A 28 -17.15 2.22 10.63
CA PRO A 28 -17.01 1.18 9.62
C PRO A 28 -18.31 0.37 9.40
N ARG A 29 -19.27 0.40 10.35
CA ARG A 29 -20.54 -0.33 10.21
C ARG A 29 -21.44 0.28 9.14
N ARG A 30 -21.25 1.56 8.80
CA ARG A 30 -22.01 2.25 7.76
C ARG A 30 -21.79 1.71 6.35
N ILE A 31 -20.77 0.87 6.14
CA ILE A 31 -20.60 0.17 4.85
C ILE A 31 -21.75 -0.82 4.58
N LEU A 32 -22.45 -1.31 5.62
CA LEU A 32 -23.54 -2.26 5.44
C LEU A 32 -24.84 -1.51 5.15
N VAL A 33 -25.38 -1.75 3.97
CA VAL A 33 -26.70 -1.25 3.58
C VAL A 33 -27.69 -2.40 3.56
N VAL A 34 -28.90 -2.13 4.06
CA VAL A 34 -30.00 -3.10 4.06
C VAL A 34 -31.10 -2.53 3.17
N ALA A 35 -31.40 -3.22 2.07
CA ALA A 35 -32.53 -2.93 1.24
C ALA A 35 -33.67 -3.89 1.58
N GLU A 36 -34.84 -3.37 1.93
CA GLU A 36 -36.06 -4.16 2.13
C GLU A 36 -36.83 -4.26 0.82
N SER A 37 -37.25 -5.47 0.47
CA SER A 37 -38.09 -5.73 -0.69
C SER A 37 -39.18 -6.73 -0.33
N ALA A 38 -40.22 -6.88 -1.18
CA ALA A 38 -41.25 -7.90 -1.02
C ALA A 38 -40.69 -9.35 -0.93
N ALA A 39 -39.47 -9.58 -1.45
CA ALA A 39 -38.77 -10.86 -1.39
C ALA A 39 -37.91 -11.01 -0.11
N GLY A 40 -37.90 -10.04 0.79
CA GLY A 40 -37.11 -10.02 2.03
C GLY A 40 -35.99 -8.96 2.05
N LYS A 41 -35.16 -9.06 3.08
CA LYS A 41 -34.02 -8.15 3.28
C LYS A 41 -32.84 -8.58 2.41
N ARG A 42 -32.28 -7.61 1.67
CA ARG A 42 -31.01 -7.77 0.95
C ARG A 42 -29.94 -6.94 1.64
N TYR A 43 -28.80 -7.55 1.85
CA TYR A 43 -27.63 -6.88 2.41
C TYR A 43 -26.68 -6.50 1.27
N GLY A 44 -26.21 -5.25 1.29
CA GLY A 44 -25.28 -4.72 0.32
C GLY A 44 -24.14 -3.98 1.00
N VAL A 45 -23.22 -3.46 0.19
CA VAL A 45 -22.09 -2.65 0.64
C VAL A 45 -22.20 -1.26 0.03
N ASP A 46 -22.16 -0.23 0.86
CA ASP A 46 -21.89 1.13 0.40
C ASP A 46 -20.39 1.22 0.01
N THR A 47 -20.10 0.94 -1.25
CA THR A 47 -18.74 0.99 -1.78
C THR A 47 -18.16 2.38 -1.79
N THR A 48 -18.99 3.44 -1.90
CA THR A 48 -18.53 4.83 -1.87
C THR A 48 -17.99 5.20 -0.49
N TYR A 49 -18.75 4.86 0.54
CA TYR A 49 -18.27 5.09 1.91
C TYR A 49 -17.09 4.20 2.27
N LEU A 50 -17.09 2.93 1.84
CA LEU A 50 -15.95 2.03 2.01
C LEU A 50 -14.69 2.61 1.35
N ASP A 51 -14.79 3.09 0.11
CA ASP A 51 -13.65 3.68 -0.62
C ASP A 51 -13.14 4.95 0.07
N THR A 52 -14.02 5.76 0.68
CA THR A 52 -13.61 6.92 1.50
C THR A 52 -12.77 6.51 2.70
N VAL A 53 -13.22 5.52 3.45
CA VAL A 53 -12.46 5.00 4.61
C VAL A 53 -11.14 4.35 4.17
N MET A 54 -11.18 3.58 3.08
CA MET A 54 -9.97 2.93 2.53
C MET A 54 -8.96 3.95 2.00
N ALA A 55 -9.40 5.08 1.45
CA ALA A 55 -8.49 6.14 1.00
C ALA A 55 -7.73 6.75 2.19
N ASP A 56 -8.41 7.03 3.30
CA ASP A 56 -7.80 7.54 4.52
C ASP A 56 -6.84 6.51 5.15
N LEU A 57 -7.27 5.26 5.29
CA LEU A 57 -6.40 4.16 5.73
C LEU A 57 -5.14 4.02 4.85
N THR A 58 -5.30 4.14 3.53
CA THR A 58 -4.20 4.06 2.57
C THR A 58 -3.22 5.21 2.74
N ALA A 59 -3.70 6.43 3.02
CA ALA A 59 -2.84 7.59 3.26
C ALA A 59 -1.87 7.34 4.43
N HIS A 60 -2.31 6.61 5.46
CA HIS A 60 -1.56 6.38 6.69
C HIS A 60 -0.81 5.04 6.75
N ALA A 61 -1.34 3.99 6.11
CA ALA A 61 -0.86 2.63 6.32
C ALA A 61 -0.63 1.81 5.02
N LYS A 62 -0.46 2.47 3.87
CA LYS A 62 -0.09 1.78 2.61
C LYS A 62 1.31 1.18 2.63
N SER A 63 2.17 1.64 3.53
CA SER A 63 3.57 1.22 3.66
C SER A 63 3.90 0.85 5.10
N TYR A 64 4.95 0.08 5.29
CA TYR A 64 5.49 -0.20 6.62
C TYR A 64 6.79 0.58 6.85
N PRO A 65 7.01 1.21 8.02
CA PRO A 65 6.03 1.37 9.09
C PRO A 65 4.90 2.32 8.71
N PRO A 66 3.68 2.12 9.25
CA PRO A 66 2.58 3.04 9.03
C PRO A 66 2.84 4.38 9.72
N ALA A 67 2.36 5.47 9.12
CA ALA A 67 2.56 6.84 9.62
C ALA A 67 1.25 7.41 10.13
N PHE A 68 1.17 7.67 11.44
CA PHE A 68 0.04 8.31 12.11
C PHE A 68 0.53 9.44 12.99
N ASP A 69 -0.26 10.50 13.13
CA ASP A 69 0.06 11.65 13.99
C ASP A 69 0.08 11.25 15.46
N THR A 70 -0.82 10.37 15.89
CA THR A 70 -0.94 9.93 17.27
C THR A 70 -1.08 8.42 17.40
N PRO A 71 -0.68 7.83 18.54
CA PRO A 71 -0.96 6.43 18.84
C PRO A 71 -2.46 6.10 18.85
N GLN A 72 -3.30 7.05 19.22
CA GLN A 72 -4.76 6.92 19.24
C GLN A 72 -5.32 6.77 17.82
N ASP A 73 -4.80 7.53 16.86
CA ASP A 73 -5.16 7.41 15.45
C ASP A 73 -4.80 6.03 14.91
N ARG A 74 -3.59 5.54 15.18
CA ARG A 74 -3.19 4.18 14.83
C ARG A 74 -4.11 3.13 15.43
N GLN A 75 -4.52 3.30 16.69
CA GLN A 75 -5.42 2.37 17.36
C GLN A 75 -6.80 2.36 16.71
N ARG A 76 -7.37 3.54 16.41
CA ARG A 76 -8.66 3.65 15.69
C ARG A 76 -8.58 3.00 14.31
N ALA A 77 -7.58 3.36 13.52
CA ALA A 77 -7.37 2.77 12.19
C ALA A 77 -7.25 1.25 12.26
N THR A 78 -6.50 0.72 13.23
CA THR A 78 -6.37 -0.73 13.43
C THR A 78 -7.73 -1.37 13.76
N GLN A 79 -8.55 -0.72 14.58
CA GLN A 79 -9.87 -1.22 14.91
C GLN A 79 -10.80 -1.18 13.71
N ASP A 80 -10.78 -0.10 12.93
CA ASP A 80 -11.59 0.04 11.72
C ASP A 80 -11.23 -1.03 10.69
N VAL A 81 -9.93 -1.28 10.47
CA VAL A 81 -9.46 -2.37 9.59
C VAL A 81 -9.96 -3.73 10.07
N ARG A 82 -9.92 -4.02 11.38
CA ARG A 82 -10.45 -5.29 11.92
C ARG A 82 -11.94 -5.47 11.65
N VAL A 83 -12.72 -4.41 11.85
CA VAL A 83 -14.17 -4.44 11.61
C VAL A 83 -14.46 -4.62 10.12
N LEU A 84 -13.83 -3.80 9.27
CA LEU A 84 -14.02 -3.84 7.82
C LEU A 84 -13.59 -5.18 7.21
N THR A 85 -12.41 -5.71 7.60
CA THR A 85 -11.96 -7.03 7.12
C THR A 85 -12.89 -8.14 7.56
N GLY A 86 -13.37 -8.10 8.82
CA GLY A 86 -14.35 -9.08 9.30
C GLY A 86 -15.68 -9.08 8.53
N MET A 87 -16.12 -7.91 8.05
CA MET A 87 -17.30 -7.78 7.21
C MET A 87 -17.04 -8.25 5.78
N LEU A 88 -15.94 -7.78 5.16
CA LEU A 88 -15.60 -8.15 3.79
C LEU A 88 -15.30 -9.65 3.66
N ASP A 89 -14.63 -10.26 4.63
CA ASP A 89 -14.36 -11.71 4.64
C ASP A 89 -15.65 -12.54 4.52
N ARG A 90 -16.73 -12.11 5.15
CA ARG A 90 -18.04 -12.79 5.04
C ARG A 90 -18.65 -12.62 3.65
N LEU A 91 -18.52 -11.44 3.09
CA LEU A 91 -19.10 -11.09 1.80
C LEU A 91 -18.35 -11.73 0.62
N VAL A 92 -17.00 -11.77 0.68
CA VAL A 92 -16.19 -12.37 -0.39
C VAL A 92 -16.14 -13.90 -0.34
N ASN A 93 -16.68 -14.54 0.68
CA ASN A 93 -16.82 -15.99 0.75
C ASN A 93 -18.17 -16.49 0.19
N GLY A 94 -19.04 -15.58 -0.25
CA GLY A 94 -20.30 -15.93 -0.91
C GLY A 94 -20.10 -16.41 -2.36
N PRO A 95 -21.13 -17.05 -2.95
CA PRO A 95 -21.06 -17.59 -4.31
C PRO A 95 -20.93 -16.50 -5.39
N ASP A 96 -21.46 -15.28 -5.12
CA ASP A 96 -21.54 -14.18 -6.09
C ASP A 96 -20.50 -13.08 -5.79
N THR A 97 -19.27 -13.48 -5.46
CA THR A 97 -18.21 -12.51 -5.12
C THR A 97 -17.76 -11.74 -6.36
N SER A 98 -17.95 -10.42 -6.35
CA SER A 98 -17.46 -9.58 -7.45
C SER A 98 -15.95 -9.34 -7.37
N PRO A 99 -15.26 -9.21 -8.53
CA PRO A 99 -13.84 -8.83 -8.58
C PRO A 99 -13.53 -7.54 -7.81
N GLU A 100 -14.42 -6.53 -7.88
CA GLU A 100 -14.27 -5.26 -7.17
C GLU A 100 -14.25 -5.45 -5.65
N LEU A 101 -15.05 -6.37 -5.13
CA LEU A 101 -15.08 -6.66 -3.71
C LEU A 101 -13.83 -7.44 -3.26
N LEU A 102 -13.35 -8.36 -4.11
CA LEU A 102 -12.09 -9.07 -3.87
C LEU A 102 -10.89 -8.12 -3.82
N VAL A 103 -10.81 -7.17 -4.74
CA VAL A 103 -9.72 -6.17 -4.74
C VAL A 103 -9.71 -5.34 -3.46
N ARG A 104 -10.88 -4.92 -2.98
CA ARG A 104 -11.01 -4.15 -1.74
C ARG A 104 -10.62 -4.97 -0.52
N ALA A 105 -11.10 -6.22 -0.44
CA ALA A 105 -10.75 -7.12 0.65
C ALA A 105 -9.23 -7.40 0.68
N ALA A 106 -8.63 -7.71 -0.46
CA ALA A 106 -7.20 -7.93 -0.58
C ALA A 106 -6.38 -6.70 -0.15
N HIS A 107 -6.75 -5.51 -0.64
CA HIS A 107 -6.08 -4.26 -0.28
C HIS A 107 -6.19 -3.97 1.22
N LEU A 108 -7.38 -4.11 1.78
CA LEU A 108 -7.61 -3.83 3.20
C LEU A 108 -6.83 -4.80 4.10
N HIS A 109 -6.71 -6.06 3.71
CA HIS A 109 -5.83 -7.01 4.38
C HIS A 109 -4.35 -6.66 4.20
N GLY A 110 -3.93 -6.10 3.05
CA GLY A 110 -2.59 -5.54 2.86
C GLY A 110 -2.29 -4.41 3.85
N ILE A 111 -3.25 -3.49 4.04
CA ILE A 111 -3.19 -2.45 5.08
C ILE A 111 -3.14 -3.09 6.47
N GLY A 112 -3.96 -4.11 6.73
CA GLY A 112 -3.98 -4.86 7.98
C GLY A 112 -2.62 -5.50 8.30
N HIS A 113 -1.90 -6.00 7.29
CA HIS A 113 -0.54 -6.49 7.46
C HIS A 113 0.41 -5.38 7.93
N ASN A 114 0.35 -4.19 7.32
CA ASN A 114 1.17 -3.05 7.73
C ASN A 114 0.81 -2.53 9.14
N LEU A 115 -0.42 -2.74 9.58
CA LEU A 115 -0.90 -2.48 10.94
C LEU A 115 -0.64 -3.65 11.92
N GLU A 116 0.09 -4.68 11.49
CA GLU A 116 0.48 -5.84 12.30
C GLU A 116 -0.71 -6.68 12.80
N ILE A 117 -1.80 -6.71 12.01
CA ILE A 117 -2.95 -7.56 12.30
C ILE A 117 -2.62 -8.99 11.85
N PRO A 118 -2.61 -9.98 12.78
CA PRO A 118 -2.27 -11.38 12.47
C PRO A 118 -3.16 -11.98 11.37
N GLY A 119 -2.57 -12.79 10.48
CA GLY A 119 -3.27 -13.47 9.38
C GLY A 119 -3.64 -12.58 8.19
N SER A 120 -3.36 -11.27 8.27
CA SER A 120 -3.73 -10.34 7.21
C SER A 120 -2.93 -10.56 5.93
N ALA A 121 -1.63 -10.89 6.03
CA ALA A 121 -0.81 -11.13 4.83
C ALA A 121 -1.30 -12.35 4.05
N GLU A 122 -1.63 -13.44 4.71
CA GLU A 122 -2.15 -14.68 4.10
C GLU A 122 -3.49 -14.43 3.41
N LYS A 123 -4.38 -13.70 4.06
CA LYS A 123 -5.69 -13.35 3.48
C LYS A 123 -5.56 -12.41 2.28
N ALA A 124 -4.70 -11.37 2.37
CA ALA A 124 -4.41 -10.51 1.24
C ALA A 124 -3.93 -11.31 0.03
N ASN A 125 -2.94 -12.18 0.25
CA ASN A 125 -2.42 -13.07 -0.78
C ASN A 125 -3.52 -13.96 -1.41
N GLY A 126 -4.33 -14.60 -0.58
CA GLY A 126 -5.42 -15.48 -1.04
C GLY A 126 -6.45 -14.73 -1.87
N TYR A 127 -6.85 -13.52 -1.48
CA TYR A 127 -7.83 -12.73 -2.22
C TYR A 127 -7.26 -12.16 -3.54
N PHE A 128 -5.99 -11.73 -3.58
CA PHE A 128 -5.35 -11.35 -4.83
C PHE A 128 -5.26 -12.51 -5.81
N LEU A 129 -4.88 -13.71 -5.35
CA LEU A 129 -4.83 -14.90 -6.20
C LEU A 129 -6.23 -15.26 -6.76
N ARG A 130 -7.28 -15.19 -5.93
CA ARG A 130 -8.66 -15.41 -6.37
C ARG A 130 -9.10 -14.37 -7.41
N LEU A 131 -8.79 -13.09 -7.18
CA LEU A 131 -9.07 -12.02 -8.12
C LEU A 131 -8.43 -12.29 -9.47
N LEU A 132 -7.12 -12.56 -9.49
CA LEU A 132 -6.36 -12.73 -10.72
C LEU A 132 -6.61 -14.09 -11.41
N ALA A 133 -7.15 -15.08 -10.69
CA ALA A 133 -7.70 -16.28 -11.31
C ALA A 133 -9.01 -16.00 -12.06
N ALA A 134 -9.86 -15.12 -11.52
CA ALA A 134 -11.12 -14.73 -12.16
C ALA A 134 -10.93 -13.71 -13.29
N VAL A 135 -10.05 -12.72 -13.10
CA VAL A 135 -9.77 -11.63 -14.05
C VAL A 135 -8.25 -11.45 -14.17
N PRO A 136 -7.55 -12.27 -14.97
CA PRO A 136 -6.09 -12.26 -15.05
C PRO A 136 -5.50 -10.92 -15.54
N ASP A 137 -6.24 -10.17 -16.35
CA ASP A 137 -5.81 -8.90 -16.97
C ASP A 137 -6.40 -7.69 -16.23
N GLU A 138 -6.79 -7.82 -14.97
CA GLU A 138 -7.27 -6.69 -14.19
C GLU A 138 -6.07 -5.78 -13.81
N PRO A 139 -5.99 -4.52 -14.34
CA PRO A 139 -4.80 -3.69 -14.20
C PRO A 139 -4.49 -3.33 -12.75
N ARG A 140 -5.52 -2.94 -12.00
CA ARG A 140 -5.40 -2.53 -10.59
C ARG A 140 -5.02 -3.71 -9.70
N GLY A 141 -5.60 -4.90 -9.92
CA GLY A 141 -5.27 -6.12 -9.17
C GLY A 141 -3.83 -6.55 -9.37
N ASN A 142 -3.34 -6.56 -10.61
CA ASN A 142 -1.95 -6.85 -10.89
C ASN A 142 -1.02 -5.83 -10.20
N PHE A 143 -1.32 -4.53 -10.29
CA PHE A 143 -0.53 -3.48 -9.62
C PHE A 143 -0.51 -3.64 -8.10
N MET A 144 -1.68 -3.83 -7.50
CA MET A 144 -1.81 -3.92 -6.04
C MET A 144 -1.20 -5.22 -5.50
N TYR A 145 -1.36 -6.34 -6.22
CA TYR A 145 -0.73 -7.58 -5.81
C TYR A 145 0.80 -7.52 -5.92
N GLY A 146 1.32 -6.95 -7.02
CA GLY A 146 2.75 -6.74 -7.16
C GLY A 146 3.34 -5.85 -6.07
N THR A 147 2.67 -4.73 -5.74
CA THR A 147 3.11 -3.84 -4.65
C THR A 147 3.02 -4.52 -3.27
N PHE A 148 1.98 -5.31 -3.03
CA PHE A 148 1.86 -6.11 -1.81
C PHE A 148 3.00 -7.12 -1.68
N LEU A 149 3.29 -7.91 -2.73
CA LEU A 149 4.39 -8.88 -2.72
C LEU A 149 5.75 -8.20 -2.47
N ALA A 150 6.00 -7.05 -3.11
CA ALA A 150 7.21 -6.28 -2.86
C ALA A 150 7.30 -5.82 -1.39
N GLY A 151 6.18 -5.35 -0.82
CA GLY A 151 6.08 -4.91 0.57
C GLY A 151 6.33 -6.01 1.60
N VAL A 152 5.93 -7.25 1.31
CA VAL A 152 6.19 -8.41 2.19
C VAL A 152 7.54 -9.09 1.90
N GLY A 153 8.44 -8.43 1.16
CA GLY A 153 9.79 -8.94 0.89
C GLY A 153 9.89 -9.96 -0.26
N LYS A 154 8.81 -10.20 -0.99
CA LYS A 154 8.75 -11.14 -2.12
C LYS A 154 8.99 -10.43 -3.46
N GLY A 155 10.04 -9.62 -3.54
CA GLY A 155 10.30 -8.74 -4.67
C GLY A 155 10.41 -9.49 -6.01
N ARG A 156 11.05 -10.67 -6.06
CA ARG A 156 11.11 -11.47 -7.30
C ARG A 156 9.75 -11.96 -7.76
N GLU A 157 8.87 -12.33 -6.83
CA GLU A 157 7.50 -12.76 -7.13
C GLU A 157 6.62 -11.56 -7.56
N ALA A 158 6.95 -10.34 -7.13
CA ALA A 158 6.22 -9.12 -7.47
C ALA A 158 6.39 -8.70 -8.94
N ILE A 159 7.58 -8.92 -9.52
CA ILE A 159 7.97 -8.44 -10.85
C ILE A 159 6.95 -8.79 -11.94
N PRO A 160 6.55 -10.06 -12.15
CA PRO A 160 5.63 -10.40 -13.25
C PRO A 160 4.27 -9.69 -13.14
N TYR A 161 3.79 -9.42 -11.94
CA TYR A 161 2.53 -8.68 -11.75
C TYR A 161 2.69 -7.19 -12.02
N LEU A 162 3.80 -6.59 -11.60
CA LEU A 162 4.10 -5.19 -11.89
C LEU A 162 4.37 -4.96 -13.38
N ASP A 163 5.09 -5.85 -14.05
CA ASP A 163 5.29 -5.81 -15.50
C ASP A 163 3.95 -5.90 -16.24
N LYS A 164 3.07 -6.80 -15.81
CA LYS A 164 1.75 -6.95 -16.40
C LYS A 164 0.90 -5.70 -16.18
N ALA A 165 0.89 -5.13 -14.98
CA ALA A 165 0.19 -3.88 -14.69
C ALA A 165 0.70 -2.73 -15.58
N LEU A 166 2.01 -2.63 -15.77
CA LEU A 166 2.63 -1.63 -16.65
C LEU A 166 2.20 -1.83 -18.12
N ALA A 167 2.19 -3.06 -18.59
CA ALA A 167 1.71 -3.41 -19.94
C ALA A 167 0.24 -3.09 -20.14
N LEU A 168 -0.57 -3.20 -19.08
CA LEU A 168 -2.00 -2.84 -19.06
C LEU A 168 -2.23 -1.32 -18.83
N GLY A 169 -1.17 -0.49 -18.86
CA GLY A 169 -1.27 0.96 -18.82
C GLY A 169 -1.17 1.61 -17.43
N VAL A 170 -0.92 0.84 -16.37
CA VAL A 170 -0.71 1.41 -15.03
C VAL A 170 0.68 2.02 -14.94
N VAL A 171 0.82 3.32 -15.21
CA VAL A 171 2.11 4.01 -15.25
C VAL A 171 2.87 3.92 -13.92
N ASP A 172 2.16 3.99 -12.79
CA ASP A 172 2.76 3.90 -11.45
C ASP A 172 3.39 2.52 -11.16
N ALA A 173 3.05 1.49 -11.95
CA ALA A 173 3.71 0.19 -11.87
C ALA A 173 5.20 0.27 -12.26
N ALA A 174 5.59 1.18 -13.16
CA ALA A 174 7.01 1.40 -13.47
C ALA A 174 7.80 1.94 -12.26
N TYR A 175 7.20 2.83 -11.46
CA TYR A 175 7.80 3.31 -10.22
C TYR A 175 7.97 2.17 -9.21
N ALA A 176 6.89 1.42 -8.96
CA ALA A 176 6.91 0.28 -8.04
C ALA A 176 7.90 -0.80 -8.49
N LEU A 177 7.96 -1.10 -9.79
CA LEU A 177 8.91 -2.05 -10.38
C LEU A 177 10.36 -1.57 -10.19
N GLY A 178 10.64 -0.28 -10.41
CA GLY A 178 11.96 0.30 -10.17
C GLY A 178 12.41 0.14 -8.72
N LEU A 179 11.55 0.45 -7.75
CA LEU A 179 11.84 0.22 -6.33
C LEU A 179 12.01 -1.26 -5.99
N THR A 180 11.19 -2.13 -6.58
CA THR A 180 11.30 -3.59 -6.41
C THR A 180 12.63 -4.11 -6.94
N GLN A 181 13.07 -3.67 -8.13
CA GLN A 181 14.37 -4.03 -8.70
C GLN A 181 15.53 -3.56 -7.78
N LEU A 182 15.44 -2.34 -7.21
CA LEU A 182 16.43 -1.87 -6.23
C LEU A 182 16.48 -2.77 -4.99
N SER A 183 15.33 -3.19 -4.49
CA SER A 183 15.24 -4.01 -3.27
C SER A 183 15.87 -5.39 -3.41
N ILE A 184 15.93 -5.92 -4.65
CA ILE A 184 16.56 -7.21 -4.97
C ILE A 184 17.97 -7.07 -5.53
N GLY A 185 18.52 -5.84 -5.60
CA GLY A 185 19.88 -5.56 -6.04
C GLY A 185 20.09 -5.35 -7.55
N GLU A 186 19.02 -5.34 -8.35
CA GLU A 186 19.03 -5.19 -9.81
C GLU A 186 19.09 -3.70 -10.22
N LYS A 187 20.16 -3.00 -9.84
CA LYS A 187 20.29 -1.54 -9.98
C LYS A 187 20.13 -1.03 -11.40
N ASP A 188 20.75 -1.69 -12.37
CA ASP A 188 20.70 -1.23 -13.77
C ASP A 188 19.29 -1.31 -14.34
N LYS A 189 18.57 -2.41 -14.04
CA LYS A 189 17.16 -2.55 -14.41
C LYS A 189 16.28 -1.51 -13.74
N ALA A 190 16.54 -1.24 -12.47
CA ALA A 190 15.82 -0.22 -11.73
C ALA A 190 15.98 1.17 -12.37
N VAL A 191 17.20 1.55 -12.73
CA VAL A 191 17.47 2.85 -13.39
C VAL A 191 16.74 2.95 -14.72
N LEU A 192 16.75 1.90 -15.54
CA LEU A 192 16.07 1.88 -16.84
C LEU A 192 14.54 2.08 -16.67
N ILE A 193 13.92 1.33 -15.77
CA ILE A 193 12.48 1.41 -15.58
C ILE A 193 12.04 2.72 -14.91
N LEU A 194 12.84 3.30 -14.00
CA LEU A 194 12.58 4.61 -13.41
C LEU A 194 12.72 5.74 -14.44
N GLN A 195 13.62 5.61 -15.42
CA GLN A 195 13.69 6.53 -16.55
C GLN A 195 12.45 6.43 -17.45
N GLU A 196 11.91 5.22 -17.65
CA GLU A 196 10.65 5.02 -18.34
C GLU A 196 9.49 5.68 -17.60
N TYR A 197 9.41 5.51 -16.28
CA TYR A 197 8.43 6.21 -15.44
C TYR A 197 8.55 7.73 -15.60
N LYS A 198 9.77 8.29 -15.55
CA LYS A 198 10.01 9.74 -15.74
C LYS A 198 9.50 10.24 -17.10
N ARG A 199 9.68 9.45 -18.18
CA ARG A 199 9.17 9.85 -19.50
C ARG A 199 7.65 9.94 -19.55
N ARG A 200 6.97 9.04 -18.84
CA ARG A 200 5.50 8.99 -18.77
C ARG A 200 4.91 9.97 -17.75
N LYS A 201 5.68 10.29 -16.71
CA LYS A 201 5.25 11.17 -15.60
C LYS A 201 6.35 12.19 -15.27
N PRO A 202 6.61 13.16 -16.17
CA PRO A 202 7.73 14.09 -16.03
C PRO A 202 7.59 15.09 -14.87
N GLY A 203 6.37 15.26 -14.35
CA GLY A 203 6.07 16.17 -13.26
C GLY A 203 6.36 15.64 -11.83
N ASP A 204 6.86 14.41 -11.68
CA ASP A 204 7.23 13.90 -10.35
C ASP A 204 8.52 14.59 -9.85
N PRO A 205 8.45 15.41 -8.77
CA PRO A 205 9.60 16.19 -8.31
C PRO A 205 10.71 15.33 -7.68
N ASN A 206 10.43 14.07 -7.37
CA ASN A 206 11.37 13.18 -6.67
C ASN A 206 12.10 12.22 -7.59
N ILE A 207 11.61 12.03 -8.83
CA ILE A 207 12.10 10.96 -9.70
C ILE A 207 13.58 11.13 -10.08
N ASP A 208 14.04 12.37 -10.33
CA ASP A 208 15.44 12.62 -10.68
C ASP A 208 16.38 12.30 -9.52
N ARG A 209 15.97 12.65 -8.31
CA ARG A 209 16.73 12.34 -7.10
C ARG A 209 16.81 10.85 -6.88
N LEU A 210 15.69 10.14 -7.09
CA LEU A 210 15.63 8.68 -6.98
C LEU A 210 16.53 7.99 -8.01
N ILE A 211 16.49 8.39 -9.28
CA ILE A 211 17.36 7.86 -10.34
C ILE A 211 18.83 8.10 -10.02
N LYS A 212 19.19 9.32 -9.57
CA LYS A 212 20.56 9.65 -9.18
C LYS A 212 21.03 8.79 -8.02
N ALA A 213 20.22 8.62 -7.00
CA ALA A 213 20.52 7.82 -5.82
C ALA A 213 20.62 6.31 -6.16
N ALA A 214 19.78 5.81 -7.08
CA ALA A 214 19.86 4.45 -7.60
C ALA A 214 21.21 4.18 -8.31
N ARG A 215 21.65 5.13 -9.16
CA ARG A 215 22.94 5.04 -9.88
C ARG A 215 24.14 5.06 -8.93
N SER A 216 24.15 5.93 -7.94
CA SER A 216 25.26 6.07 -6.99
C SER A 216 25.32 4.94 -5.96
N GLY A 217 24.27 4.10 -5.87
CA GLY A 217 24.18 3.08 -4.83
C GLY A 217 23.94 3.64 -3.43
N SER A 218 23.57 4.91 -3.32
CA SER A 218 23.28 5.58 -2.04
C SER A 218 21.89 5.26 -1.48
N ILE A 219 21.09 4.45 -2.17
CA ILE A 219 19.84 3.91 -1.66
C ILE A 219 20.12 2.55 -1.04
N GLU A 220 20.09 2.49 0.28
CA GLU A 220 19.90 1.25 1.02
C GLU A 220 18.41 1.00 1.21
N VAL A 221 17.88 0.02 0.52
CA VAL A 221 16.53 -0.47 0.80
C VAL A 221 16.61 -1.31 2.06
N GLN A 222 16.13 -0.78 3.18
CA GLN A 222 16.09 -1.53 4.43
C GLN A 222 15.16 -2.74 4.26
N LYS A 223 15.76 -3.93 4.29
CA LYS A 223 15.01 -5.18 4.37
C LYS A 223 14.53 -5.35 5.81
N HIS A 224 13.26 -5.11 6.05
CA HIS A 224 12.65 -5.51 7.31
C HIS A 224 12.42 -7.03 7.26
N THR A 225 13.36 -7.79 7.80
CA THR A 225 13.14 -9.20 8.14
C THR A 225 12.35 -9.23 9.45
N ARG A 226 11.14 -9.75 9.38
CA ARG A 226 10.36 -10.18 10.55
C ARG A 226 10.60 -11.65 10.83
#